data_cb3739d46ab42817771a3038ad74c572
#
_entry.id   cb3739d46ab42817771a3038ad74c572
#
_cell.length_a   1.000
_cell.length_b   1.000
_cell.length_c   1.000
_cell.angle_alpha   90.00
_cell.angle_beta   90.00
_cell.angle_gamma   90.00
#
_symmetry.space_group_name_H-M   'P 1'
#
loop_
_entity.id
_entity.type
_entity.pdbx_description
1 polymer ?
#
loop_
_entity_poly.entity_id
_entity_poly.type
_entity_poly.pdbx_seq_one_letter_code
_entity_poly.pdbx_strand_id
1 'polypeptide(L)'
;APLAESPVDKIEESAPREEVAEAEALDETTDESVPEEEAVNYDEITLPPVDYTGFSRKELVETLKLIVDKRPPSEITDDVSRIKEVFYKKTKAEFNEKRLNFAKEGGNIEEFRPEPDELENQIKVILENYRNRKSDYNKIQESEKQENLRKKHEIIEKIKELVNREEAINK
;
A
#
# COMPACT_ATOMS: atom_id res chain seq x y z
N ALA A 1 13.93 24.80 47.76
CA ALA A 1 15.36 24.92 47.42
C ALA A 1 16.20 23.87 48.16
N PRO A 2 17.32 23.37 47.69
CA PRO A 2 17.96 23.63 46.40
C PRO A 2 18.46 22.34 45.68
N LEU A 3 18.78 22.47 44.39
CA LEU A 3 20.07 22.23 43.71
C LEU A 3 20.71 20.83 43.79
N ALA A 4 21.11 20.22 42.76
CA ALA A 4 22.34 20.29 41.96
C ALA A 4 22.35 19.14 40.98
N GLU A 5 22.52 19.39 39.71
CA GLU A 5 23.77 19.35 38.92
C GLU A 5 24.17 18.01 38.37
N SER A 6 24.37 18.05 37.06
CA SER A 6 25.05 17.11 36.17
C SER A 6 26.51 16.88 36.60
N PRO A 7 27.26 15.87 36.06
CA PRO A 7 28.00 16.17 34.85
C PRO A 7 28.21 15.00 33.86
N VAL A 8 28.43 15.42 32.64
CA VAL A 8 29.25 14.96 31.53
C VAL A 8 30.51 14.15 31.89
N ASP A 9 30.80 13.15 31.08
CA ASP A 9 32.15 12.80 30.55
C ASP A 9 31.97 11.70 29.49
N LYS A 10 32.20 11.90 28.24
CA LYS A 10 33.40 12.20 27.45
C LYS A 10 34.44 11.08 27.51
N ILE A 11 34.87 10.71 26.32
CA ILE A 11 36.17 10.20 25.86
C ILE A 11 36.03 8.95 25.02
N GLU A 12 36.26 9.09 23.77
CA GLU A 12 37.40 8.88 22.84
C GLU A 12 37.53 7.43 22.41
N GLU A 13 37.42 7.19 21.13
CA GLU A 13 38.42 7.22 20.05
C GLU A 13 39.50 6.10 20.15
N SER A 14 39.47 5.17 19.21
CA SER A 14 40.63 4.83 18.40
C SER A 14 40.37 3.66 17.46
N ALA A 15 40.48 3.94 16.16
CA ALA A 15 41.02 2.94 15.20
C ALA A 15 42.55 2.89 15.36
N PRO A 16 43.26 1.87 14.93
CA PRO A 16 43.72 1.79 13.56
C PRO A 16 43.88 0.36 13.01
N ARG A 17 43.77 0.25 11.70
CA ARG A 17 44.78 0.03 10.66
C ARG A 17 45.46 -1.32 10.58
N GLU A 18 45.31 -1.89 9.34
CA GLU A 18 46.29 -2.55 8.45
C GLU A 18 46.82 -3.91 8.93
N GLU A 19 46.86 -4.95 8.09
CA GLU A 19 47.80 -5.09 6.98
C GLU A 19 47.51 -6.38 6.17
N VAL A 20 47.53 -6.22 4.87
CA VAL A 20 47.90 -7.01 3.72
C VAL A 20 48.58 -8.36 3.91
N ALA A 21 48.24 -9.33 3.06
CA ALA A 21 49.07 -10.21 2.23
C ALA A 21 48.17 -11.14 1.43
N GLU A 22 48.01 -11.01 0.18
CA GLU A 22 48.75 -11.39 -1.03
C GLU A 22 49.21 -12.84 -1.08
N ALA A 23 48.69 -13.60 -2.03
CA ALA A 23 49.33 -14.47 -3.01
C ALA A 23 48.29 -15.40 -3.66
N GLU A 24 47.99 -15.18 -4.94
CA GLU A 24 48.37 -15.94 -6.13
C GLU A 24 48.08 -17.44 -6.10
N ALA A 25 47.59 -18.14 -7.09
CA ALA A 25 47.39 -17.94 -8.52
C ALA A 25 46.70 -19.20 -9.10
N LEU A 26 46.05 -19.02 -10.26
CA LEU A 26 45.90 -19.94 -11.42
C LEU A 26 45.11 -21.24 -11.19
N ASP A 27 44.19 -21.67 -12.00
CA ASP A 27 44.17 -21.75 -13.45
C ASP A 27 42.82 -22.23 -13.98
N GLU A 28 42.43 -21.63 -15.08
CA GLU A 28 41.72 -22.08 -16.26
C GLU A 28 40.44 -22.93 -16.23
N THR A 29 39.47 -22.28 -16.86
CA THR A 29 38.61 -22.72 -17.98
C THR A 29 37.43 -23.61 -17.67
N THR A 30 36.23 -23.11 -17.86
CA THR A 30 35.48 -23.33 -19.11
C THR A 30 34.24 -22.43 -19.13
N ASP A 31 34.25 -21.60 -20.14
CA ASP A 31 33.18 -20.90 -20.81
C ASP A 31 31.91 -21.76 -20.94
N GLU A 32 30.81 -21.31 -20.33
CA GLU A 32 29.49 -21.42 -20.92
C GLU A 32 28.64 -20.28 -20.34
N SER A 33 28.67 -19.18 -21.05
CA SER A 33 27.83 -18.00 -20.88
C SER A 33 26.35 -18.39 -21.10
N VAL A 34 25.66 -18.66 -20.00
CA VAL A 34 24.23 -18.48 -19.94
C VAL A 34 24.03 -16.95 -19.77
N PRO A 35 23.31 -16.25 -20.65
CA PRO A 35 23.01 -14.85 -20.40
C PRO A 35 22.21 -14.79 -19.10
N GLU A 36 22.80 -14.22 -18.08
CA GLU A 36 22.11 -13.70 -16.93
C GLU A 36 21.06 -12.74 -17.49
N GLU A 37 19.81 -13.19 -17.53
CA GLU A 37 18.68 -12.28 -17.66
C GLU A 37 18.87 -11.29 -16.51
N GLU A 38 19.34 -10.10 -16.84
CA GLU A 38 19.30 -8.96 -15.94
C GLU A 38 17.86 -8.92 -15.41
N ALA A 39 17.68 -9.31 -14.16
CA ALA A 39 16.49 -9.04 -13.43
C ALA A 39 16.35 -7.52 -13.44
N VAL A 40 15.60 -7.02 -14.43
CA VAL A 40 15.18 -5.63 -14.48
C VAL A 40 14.45 -5.41 -13.19
N ASN A 41 15.16 -4.84 -12.24
CA ASN A 41 14.60 -4.32 -11.03
C ASN A 41 13.67 -3.20 -11.49
N TYR A 42 12.42 -3.52 -11.74
CA TYR A 42 11.36 -2.53 -11.85
C TYR A 42 11.24 -1.92 -10.45
N ASP A 43 12.16 -1.01 -10.14
CA ASP A 43 11.90 -0.02 -9.11
C ASP A 43 10.51 0.50 -9.42
N GLU A 44 9.60 0.13 -8.56
CA GLU A 44 8.22 0.56 -8.55
C GLU A 44 8.27 2.07 -8.71
N ILE A 45 8.05 2.56 -9.93
CA ILE A 45 7.90 3.98 -10.20
C ILE A 45 6.62 4.36 -9.47
N THR A 46 6.75 4.60 -8.18
CA THR A 46 5.71 5.18 -7.37
C THR A 46 5.47 6.58 -7.88
N LEU A 47 4.51 6.71 -8.77
CA LEU A 47 4.03 8.02 -9.20
C LEU A 47 3.70 8.83 -7.96
N PRO A 48 4.11 10.11 -7.89
CA PRO A 48 3.76 10.93 -6.75
C PRO A 48 2.26 10.90 -6.52
N PRO A 49 1.82 10.84 -5.27
CA PRO A 49 0.40 10.77 -4.95
C PRO A 49 -0.33 11.97 -5.57
N VAL A 50 -1.41 11.69 -6.27
CA VAL A 50 -2.24 12.73 -6.88
C VAL A 50 -2.80 13.64 -5.79
N ASP A 51 -2.69 14.95 -5.97
CA ASP A 51 -3.30 15.93 -5.08
C ASP A 51 -4.74 16.21 -5.52
N TYR A 52 -5.68 15.72 -4.76
CA TYR A 52 -7.12 15.89 -5.00
C TYR A 52 -7.70 17.17 -4.37
N THR A 53 -6.92 17.98 -3.65
CA THR A 53 -7.41 19.15 -2.91
C THR A 53 -7.98 20.25 -3.83
N GLY A 54 -7.42 20.38 -5.04
CA GLY A 54 -7.89 21.31 -6.06
C GLY A 54 -9.19 20.92 -6.76
N PHE A 55 -9.63 19.67 -6.63
CA PHE A 55 -10.79 19.15 -7.35
C PHE A 55 -12.09 19.62 -6.69
N SER A 56 -13.10 19.96 -7.51
CA SER A 56 -14.46 20.19 -7.03
C SER A 56 -15.08 18.88 -6.52
N ARG A 57 -16.16 18.96 -5.74
CA ARG A 57 -16.87 17.76 -5.25
C ARG A 57 -17.37 16.87 -6.39
N LYS A 58 -17.82 17.47 -7.49
CA LYS A 58 -18.27 16.73 -8.68
C LYS A 58 -17.12 15.99 -9.34
N GLU A 59 -15.99 16.66 -9.57
CA GLU A 59 -14.78 16.04 -10.13
C GLU A 59 -14.25 14.91 -9.26
N LEU A 60 -14.32 15.03 -7.92
CA LEU A 60 -13.94 13.98 -6.98
C LEU A 60 -14.82 12.73 -7.15
N VAL A 61 -16.14 12.89 -7.30
CA VAL A 61 -17.08 11.78 -7.54
C VAL A 61 -16.81 11.12 -8.89
N GLU A 62 -16.62 11.89 -9.95
CA GLU A 62 -16.32 11.39 -11.30
C GLU A 62 -14.98 10.64 -11.33
N THR A 63 -13.95 11.21 -10.70
CA THR A 63 -12.63 10.59 -10.59
C THR A 63 -12.69 9.28 -9.79
N LEU A 64 -13.38 9.29 -8.64
CA LEU A 64 -13.56 8.11 -7.83
C LEU A 64 -14.25 6.98 -8.60
N LYS A 65 -15.32 7.31 -9.33
CA LYS A 65 -16.01 6.34 -10.18
C LYS A 65 -15.07 5.75 -11.22
N LEU A 66 -14.31 6.60 -11.92
CA LEU A 66 -13.39 6.19 -12.96
C LEU A 66 -12.32 5.22 -12.44
N ILE A 67 -11.67 5.53 -11.31
CA ILE A 67 -10.62 4.69 -10.75
C ILE A 67 -11.18 3.38 -10.20
N VAL A 68 -12.35 3.41 -9.56
CA VAL A 68 -13.02 2.19 -9.05
C VAL A 68 -13.42 1.28 -10.19
N ASP A 69 -13.89 1.80 -11.33
CA ASP A 69 -14.32 0.98 -12.46
C ASP A 69 -13.14 0.38 -13.24
N LYS A 70 -12.04 1.13 -13.39
CA LYS A 70 -10.95 0.77 -14.31
C LYS A 70 -9.73 0.13 -13.66
N ARG A 71 -9.48 0.36 -12.35
CA ARG A 71 -8.27 -0.11 -11.68
C ARG A 71 -8.56 -1.22 -10.66
N PRO A 72 -7.58 -2.09 -10.37
CA PRO A 72 -7.74 -3.13 -9.36
C PRO A 72 -7.84 -2.51 -7.96
N PRO A 73 -8.68 -3.10 -7.08
CA PRO A 73 -8.92 -2.56 -5.73
C PRO A 73 -7.68 -2.46 -4.84
N SER A 74 -6.66 -3.26 -5.10
CA SER A 74 -5.38 -3.25 -4.37
C SER A 74 -4.58 -1.97 -4.59
N GLU A 75 -4.62 -1.42 -5.81
CA GLU A 75 -3.81 -0.27 -6.19
C GLU A 75 -4.42 1.08 -5.81
N ILE A 76 -5.74 1.13 -5.64
CA ILE A 76 -6.49 2.39 -5.48
C ILE A 76 -6.88 2.70 -4.03
N THR A 77 -6.43 1.91 -3.06
CA THR A 77 -6.83 2.06 -1.64
C THR A 77 -6.52 3.46 -1.10
N ASP A 78 -5.35 3.99 -1.42
CA ASP A 78 -4.91 5.30 -0.95
C ASP A 78 -5.64 6.42 -1.68
N ASP A 79 -5.85 6.30 -2.99
CA ASP A 79 -6.61 7.26 -3.78
C ASP A 79 -8.06 7.37 -3.29
N VAL A 80 -8.72 6.23 -3.05
CA VAL A 80 -10.07 6.19 -2.48
C VAL A 80 -10.14 6.89 -1.13
N SER A 81 -9.15 6.65 -0.27
CA SER A 81 -9.10 7.26 1.08
C SER A 81 -8.93 8.78 1.00
N ARG A 82 -8.03 9.26 0.14
CA ARG A 82 -7.76 10.69 -0.07
C ARG A 82 -8.95 11.41 -0.70
N ILE A 83 -9.53 10.84 -1.75
CA ILE A 83 -10.73 11.42 -2.40
C ILE A 83 -11.87 11.53 -1.40
N LYS A 84 -12.11 10.48 -0.61
CA LYS A 84 -13.12 10.47 0.44
C LYS A 84 -12.88 11.58 1.46
N GLU A 85 -11.66 11.72 1.96
CA GLU A 85 -11.31 12.76 2.94
C GLU A 85 -11.56 14.16 2.39
N VAL A 86 -11.03 14.46 1.19
CA VAL A 86 -11.20 15.77 0.55
C VAL A 86 -12.67 16.07 0.27
N PHE A 87 -13.43 15.08 -0.21
CA PHE A 87 -14.86 15.23 -0.49
C PHE A 87 -15.64 15.63 0.77
N TYR A 88 -15.49 14.88 1.87
CA TYR A 88 -16.21 15.17 3.11
C TYR A 88 -15.75 16.47 3.78
N LYS A 89 -14.47 16.84 3.66
CA LYS A 89 -13.97 18.14 4.10
C LYS A 89 -14.65 19.28 3.37
N LYS A 90 -14.79 19.20 2.04
CA LYS A 90 -15.50 20.19 1.22
C LYS A 90 -16.99 20.21 1.51
N THR A 91 -17.63 19.06 1.65
CA THR A 91 -19.05 18.94 2.03
C THR A 91 -19.32 19.64 3.35
N LYS A 92 -18.46 19.41 4.36
CA LYS A 92 -18.59 20.07 5.67
C LYS A 92 -18.41 21.59 5.58
N ALA A 93 -17.49 22.06 4.75
CA ALA A 93 -17.27 23.50 4.53
C ALA A 93 -18.50 24.16 3.88
N GLU A 94 -19.02 23.56 2.81
CA GLU A 94 -20.24 24.06 2.13
C GLU A 94 -21.47 24.02 3.05
N PHE A 95 -21.61 22.96 3.85
CA PHE A 95 -22.68 22.88 4.84
C PHE A 95 -22.61 24.02 5.87
N ASN A 96 -21.42 24.28 6.40
CA ASN A 96 -21.22 25.35 7.37
C ASN A 96 -21.47 26.74 6.74
N GLU A 97 -21.06 26.93 5.50
CA GLU A 97 -21.30 28.19 4.78
C GLU A 97 -22.81 28.42 4.56
N LYS A 98 -23.54 27.41 4.08
CA LYS A 98 -24.99 27.47 3.92
C LYS A 98 -25.71 27.77 5.25
N ARG A 99 -25.26 27.13 6.34
CA ARG A 99 -25.82 27.36 7.67
C ARG A 99 -25.58 28.79 8.18
N LEU A 100 -24.38 29.32 7.93
CA LEU A 100 -24.05 30.70 8.31
C LEU A 100 -24.83 31.72 7.47
N ASN A 101 -25.02 31.46 6.18
CA ASN A 101 -25.80 32.33 5.31
C ASN A 101 -27.29 32.34 5.72
N PHE A 102 -27.84 31.16 6.05
CA PHE A 102 -29.20 31.06 6.59
C PHE A 102 -29.39 31.91 7.88
N ALA A 103 -28.39 31.86 8.78
CA ALA A 103 -28.42 32.69 9.98
C ALA A 103 -28.31 34.20 9.70
N LYS A 104 -27.50 34.59 8.71
CA LYS A 104 -27.41 36.02 8.27
C LYS A 104 -28.70 36.55 7.68
N GLU A 105 -29.48 35.68 7.04
CA GLU A 105 -30.79 35.98 6.50
C GLU A 105 -31.92 36.03 7.56
N GLY A 106 -31.55 35.84 8.83
CA GLY A 106 -32.46 35.89 9.98
C GLY A 106 -33.10 34.56 10.35
N GLY A 107 -32.62 33.45 9.77
CA GLY A 107 -33.06 32.12 10.11
C GLY A 107 -32.44 31.62 11.44
N ASN A 108 -33.19 30.77 12.15
CA ASN A 108 -32.71 30.15 13.35
C ASN A 108 -31.79 28.94 12.99
N ILE A 109 -30.54 28.97 13.44
CA ILE A 109 -29.53 27.91 13.16
C ILE A 109 -30.02 26.52 13.55
N GLU A 110 -30.83 26.40 14.60
CA GLU A 110 -31.40 25.12 15.08
C GLU A 110 -32.46 24.54 14.14
N GLU A 111 -33.08 25.42 13.34
CA GLU A 111 -34.10 25.05 12.33
C GLU A 111 -33.52 24.77 10.95
N PHE A 112 -32.22 25.02 10.77
CA PHE A 112 -31.57 24.77 9.50
C PHE A 112 -31.62 23.27 9.13
N ARG A 113 -32.25 22.99 7.98
CA ARG A 113 -32.31 21.63 7.40
C ARG A 113 -31.64 21.68 6.04
N PRO A 114 -30.52 20.97 5.85
CA PRO A 114 -29.90 20.91 4.54
C PRO A 114 -30.75 20.12 3.57
N GLU A 115 -30.70 20.52 2.31
CA GLU A 115 -31.28 19.73 1.22
C GLU A 115 -30.51 18.42 1.04
N PRO A 116 -31.17 17.36 0.53
CA PRO A 116 -30.53 16.11 0.16
C PRO A 116 -29.37 16.38 -0.83
N ASP A 117 -28.19 15.86 -0.50
CA ASP A 117 -26.99 16.04 -1.30
C ASP A 117 -26.82 14.85 -2.26
N GLU A 118 -27.13 15.08 -3.54
CA GLU A 118 -27.03 14.08 -4.60
C GLU A 118 -25.60 13.56 -4.77
N LEU A 119 -24.58 14.43 -4.67
CA LEU A 119 -23.18 14.02 -4.76
C LEU A 119 -22.76 13.15 -3.57
N GLU A 120 -23.32 13.41 -2.39
CA GLU A 120 -23.08 12.57 -1.22
C GLU A 120 -23.71 11.18 -1.39
N ASN A 121 -24.87 11.08 -1.99
CA ASN A 121 -25.50 9.81 -2.31
C ASN A 121 -24.68 9.04 -3.35
N GLN A 122 -24.23 9.69 -4.41
CA GLN A 122 -23.42 9.08 -5.45
C GLN A 122 -22.10 8.54 -4.90
N ILE A 123 -21.37 9.32 -4.09
CA ILE A 123 -20.10 8.85 -3.52
C ILE A 123 -20.29 7.66 -2.58
N LYS A 124 -21.39 7.63 -1.81
CA LYS A 124 -21.72 6.47 -0.94
C LYS A 124 -21.89 5.19 -1.76
N VAL A 125 -22.62 5.26 -2.87
CA VAL A 125 -22.83 4.10 -3.76
C VAL A 125 -21.50 3.63 -4.37
N ILE A 126 -20.65 4.56 -4.83
CA ILE A 126 -19.34 4.20 -5.39
C ILE A 126 -18.42 3.55 -4.33
N LEU A 127 -18.41 4.10 -3.11
CA LEU A 127 -17.63 3.55 -2.00
C LEU A 127 -18.12 2.16 -1.58
N GLU A 128 -19.42 1.91 -1.63
CA GLU A 128 -19.98 0.57 -1.37
C GLU A 128 -19.56 -0.42 -2.46
N ASN A 129 -19.66 -0.04 -3.73
CA ASN A 129 -19.17 -0.84 -4.84
C ASN A 129 -17.67 -1.16 -4.69
N TYR A 130 -16.85 -0.18 -4.33
CA TYR A 130 -15.43 -0.40 -4.05
C TYR A 130 -15.22 -1.43 -2.93
N ARG A 131 -15.94 -1.34 -1.82
CA ARG A 131 -15.84 -2.29 -0.71
C ARG A 131 -16.18 -3.72 -1.15
N ASN A 132 -17.23 -3.89 -1.93
CA ASN A 132 -17.65 -5.18 -2.45
C ASN A 132 -16.57 -5.77 -3.38
N ARG A 133 -16.07 -4.98 -4.33
CA ARG A 133 -14.99 -5.39 -5.23
C ARG A 133 -13.71 -5.76 -4.47
N LYS A 134 -13.34 -4.98 -3.44
CA LYS A 134 -12.17 -5.27 -2.59
C LYS A 134 -12.35 -6.57 -1.81
N SER A 135 -13.55 -6.81 -1.27
CA SER A 135 -13.87 -8.07 -0.57
C SER A 135 -13.73 -9.27 -1.50
N ASP A 136 -14.27 -9.18 -2.69
CA ASP A 136 -14.22 -10.29 -3.67
C ASP A 136 -12.80 -10.52 -4.18
N TYR A 137 -12.04 -9.45 -4.44
CA TYR A 137 -10.63 -9.54 -4.77
C TYR A 137 -9.83 -10.26 -3.68
N ASN A 138 -10.03 -9.90 -2.41
CA ASN A 138 -9.35 -10.54 -1.29
C ASN A 138 -9.71 -12.03 -1.15
N LYS A 139 -10.98 -12.41 -1.40
CA LYS A 139 -11.41 -13.82 -1.39
C LYS A 139 -10.69 -14.62 -2.49
N ILE A 140 -10.58 -14.06 -3.69
CA ILE A 140 -9.88 -14.70 -4.80
C ILE A 140 -8.40 -14.89 -4.44
N GLN A 141 -7.74 -13.85 -3.97
CA GLN A 141 -6.34 -13.90 -3.55
C GLN A 141 -6.09 -14.95 -2.46
N GLU A 142 -6.99 -15.04 -1.48
CA GLU A 142 -6.88 -16.04 -0.42
C GLU A 142 -7.07 -17.46 -0.95
N SER A 143 -8.05 -17.66 -1.84
CA SER A 143 -8.26 -18.95 -2.51
C SER A 143 -7.05 -19.38 -3.34
N GLU A 144 -6.44 -18.47 -4.08
CA GLU A 144 -5.21 -18.74 -4.86
C GLU A 144 -4.04 -19.11 -3.95
N LYS A 145 -3.87 -18.42 -2.83
CA LYS A 145 -2.82 -18.75 -1.83
C LYS A 145 -3.01 -20.15 -1.26
N GLN A 146 -4.24 -20.52 -0.90
CA GLN A 146 -4.55 -21.85 -0.38
C GLN A 146 -4.30 -22.93 -1.41
N GLU A 147 -4.71 -22.71 -2.65
CA GLU A 147 -4.45 -23.66 -3.75
C GLU A 147 -2.95 -23.81 -4.03
N ASN A 148 -2.20 -22.72 -4.03
CA ASN A 148 -0.75 -22.74 -4.19
C ASN A 148 -0.05 -23.48 -3.04
N LEU A 149 -0.54 -23.30 -1.81
CA LEU A 149 -0.04 -24.01 -0.63
C LEU A 149 -0.30 -25.52 -0.77
N ARG A 150 -1.51 -25.92 -1.18
CA ARG A 150 -1.88 -27.31 -1.43
C ARG A 150 -0.95 -27.95 -2.48
N LYS A 151 -0.73 -27.28 -3.61
CA LYS A 151 0.18 -27.76 -4.66
C LYS A 151 1.61 -27.92 -4.15
N LYS A 152 2.12 -26.98 -3.34
CA LYS A 152 3.44 -27.11 -2.73
C LYS A 152 3.53 -28.31 -1.79
N HIS A 153 2.53 -28.55 -0.97
CA HIS A 153 2.47 -29.73 -0.11
C HIS A 153 2.49 -31.04 -0.92
N GLU A 154 1.70 -31.13 -1.97
CA GLU A 154 1.68 -32.32 -2.85
C GLU A 154 3.06 -32.60 -3.48
N ILE A 155 3.76 -31.55 -3.91
CA ILE A 155 5.11 -31.69 -4.46
C ILE A 155 6.08 -32.20 -3.39
N ILE A 156 6.02 -31.64 -2.18
CA ILE A 156 6.87 -32.05 -1.05
C ILE A 156 6.64 -33.54 -0.73
N GLU A 157 5.38 -33.98 -0.67
CA GLU A 157 5.08 -35.39 -0.39
C GLU A 157 5.60 -36.31 -1.49
N LYS A 158 5.47 -35.94 -2.76
CA LYS A 158 6.05 -36.70 -3.88
C LYS A 158 7.58 -36.80 -3.79
N ILE A 159 8.26 -35.72 -3.39
CA ILE A 159 9.71 -35.74 -3.20
C ILE A 159 10.09 -36.67 -2.04
N LYS A 160 9.37 -36.61 -0.91
CA LYS A 160 9.62 -37.54 0.23
C LYS A 160 9.44 -39.01 -0.17
N GLU A 161 8.41 -39.30 -0.94
CA GLU A 161 8.17 -40.66 -1.46
C GLU A 161 9.32 -41.16 -2.35
N LEU A 162 9.85 -40.28 -3.22
CA LEU A 162 10.98 -40.61 -4.10
C LEU A 162 12.26 -40.85 -3.29
N VAL A 163 12.57 -40.01 -2.32
CA VAL A 163 13.73 -40.19 -1.43
C VAL A 163 13.64 -41.50 -0.66
N ASN A 164 12.50 -41.80 -0.06
CA ASN A 164 12.29 -43.05 0.67
C ASN A 164 12.41 -44.30 -0.26
N ARG A 165 12.03 -44.19 -1.51
CA ARG A 165 12.21 -45.27 -2.50
C ARG A 165 13.68 -45.51 -2.83
N GLU A 166 14.46 -44.44 -3.03
CA GLU A 166 15.89 -44.56 -3.29
C GLU A 166 16.64 -45.14 -2.10
N GLU A 167 16.30 -44.77 -0.88
CA GLU A 167 16.89 -45.37 0.35
C GLU A 167 16.53 -46.86 0.50
N ALA A 168 15.36 -47.26 0.05
CA ALA A 168 14.96 -48.66 0.10
C ALA A 168 15.68 -49.54 -0.96
N ILE A 169 16.13 -49.00 -2.07
CA ILE A 169 16.83 -49.68 -3.15
C ILE A 169 18.34 -49.85 -2.77
N ASN A 170 18.89 -48.94 -1.99
CA ASN A 170 20.31 -48.92 -1.63
C ASN A 170 20.63 -49.71 -0.36
N LYS A 171 19.69 -50.46 0.21
CA LYS A 171 19.88 -51.40 1.34
C LYS A 171 19.88 -52.86 0.82
#